data_0c85c4bb779ddf5d6f1df9ccf4ac1054
#
_entry.id   0c85c4bb779ddf5d6f1df9ccf4ac1054
#
_cell.length_a   1.000
_cell.length_b   1.000
_cell.length_c   1.000
_cell.angle_alpha   90.00
_cell.angle_beta   90.00
_cell.angle_gamma   90.00
#
_symmetry.space_group_name_H-M   'P 1'
#
loop_
_entity.id
_entity.type
_entity.pdbx_description
1 polymer ?
#
loop_
_entity_poly.entity_id
_entity_poly.type
_entity_poly.pdbx_seq_one_letter_code
_entity_poly.pdbx_strand_id
1 'polypeptide(L)'
;AQHHAVTRRPRPRSRPRRRRVLALVIAGVGVLAVVLGIGVASGIVPGLPRGDTETVLANTELAALPGWSGTTGRAELERDQDGRVTLVVDLHGERGRSGTGPLREVWMMRSDLGGLVSVGYLAGDQGRFTVPDGVDTAEFPVVDVSAEADDGDPAHSGDSIVRGTLTDP
;
A
#
# COMPACT_ATOMS: atom_id res chain seq x y z
N ALA A 1 1.69 29.29 -79.65
CA ALA A 1 1.74 28.74 -78.27
C ALA A 1 0.30 28.52 -77.78
N GLN A 2 -0.15 27.27 -77.87
CA GLN A 2 -1.48 26.86 -77.32
C GLN A 2 -1.30 25.97 -76.11
N HIS A 3 -1.80 26.44 -74.98
CA HIS A 3 -1.84 25.68 -73.75
C HIS A 3 -3.07 24.77 -73.74
N HIS A 4 -2.83 23.46 -73.75
CA HIS A 4 -3.89 22.49 -73.51
C HIS A 4 -4.16 22.38 -72.02
N ALA A 5 -5.35 22.77 -71.56
CA ALA A 5 -5.84 22.52 -70.20
C ALA A 5 -6.35 21.10 -70.09
N VAL A 6 -5.70 20.30 -69.20
CA VAL A 6 -6.15 18.97 -68.85
C VAL A 6 -7.15 19.06 -67.71
N THR A 7 -8.40 18.78 -68.00
CA THR A 7 -9.52 18.67 -67.04
C THR A 7 -9.41 17.36 -66.31
N ARG A 8 -9.09 17.41 -65.01
CA ARG A 8 -9.14 16.27 -64.11
C ARG A 8 -10.59 16.00 -63.61
N ARG A 9 -11.10 14.86 -63.93
CA ARG A 9 -12.40 14.35 -63.39
C ARG A 9 -12.29 14.09 -61.88
N PRO A 10 -13.29 14.47 -61.07
CA PRO A 10 -13.32 14.17 -59.64
C PRO A 10 -13.69 12.70 -59.39
N ARG A 11 -12.88 12.03 -58.52
CA ARG A 11 -13.15 10.65 -58.02
C ARG A 11 -14.29 10.66 -57.00
N PRO A 12 -15.17 9.68 -56.99
CA PRO A 12 -16.22 9.57 -55.96
C PRO A 12 -15.64 9.25 -54.60
N ARG A 13 -16.01 10.04 -53.59
CA ARG A 13 -15.68 9.83 -52.18
C ARG A 13 -16.50 8.65 -51.65
N SER A 14 -15.84 7.58 -51.28
CA SER A 14 -16.40 6.49 -50.48
C SER A 14 -16.73 6.99 -49.08
N ARG A 15 -18.00 6.91 -48.69
CA ARG A 15 -18.45 7.17 -47.31
C ARG A 15 -17.95 6.08 -46.37
N PRO A 16 -17.32 6.40 -45.22
CA PRO A 16 -16.94 5.37 -44.24
C PRO A 16 -18.18 4.84 -43.52
N ARG A 17 -18.33 3.53 -43.50
CA ARG A 17 -19.27 2.76 -42.65
C ARG A 17 -18.86 2.91 -41.17
N ARG A 18 -19.21 4.03 -40.56
CA ARG A 18 -19.08 4.24 -39.13
C ARG A 18 -20.45 4.15 -38.44
N ARG A 19 -21.06 3.01 -38.32
CA ARG A 19 -22.27 2.81 -37.50
C ARG A 19 -22.47 1.37 -37.10
N ARG A 20 -21.49 0.67 -36.48
CA ARG A 20 -21.73 -0.61 -35.82
C ARG A 20 -20.72 -0.98 -34.71
N VAL A 21 -19.98 -0.04 -34.16
CA VAL A 21 -19.02 -0.35 -33.08
C VAL A 21 -19.39 0.33 -31.76
N LEU A 22 -20.53 1.04 -31.69
CA LEU A 22 -20.88 1.82 -30.48
C LEU A 22 -21.88 1.10 -29.54
N ALA A 23 -22.12 -0.19 -29.72
CA ALA A 23 -23.11 -0.92 -28.92
C ALA A 23 -22.52 -1.98 -27.97
N LEU A 24 -21.20 -2.13 -27.88
CA LEU A 24 -20.58 -3.17 -27.03
C LEU A 24 -19.67 -2.63 -25.90
N VAL A 25 -19.60 -1.31 -25.69
CA VAL A 25 -18.75 -0.71 -24.64
C VAL A 25 -19.55 -0.39 -23.36
N ILE A 26 -20.89 -0.43 -23.38
CA ILE A 26 -21.70 -0.05 -22.21
C ILE A 26 -21.96 -1.23 -21.24
N ALA A 27 -21.72 -2.49 -21.66
CA ALA A 27 -21.93 -3.66 -20.81
C ALA A 27 -20.73 -4.01 -19.90
N GLY A 28 -19.55 -3.41 -20.11
CA GLY A 28 -18.33 -3.73 -19.36
C GLY A 28 -18.08 -2.86 -18.11
N VAL A 29 -18.75 -1.70 -17.99
CA VAL A 29 -18.49 -0.77 -16.86
C VAL A 29 -19.38 -1.07 -15.64
N GLY A 30 -20.49 -1.77 -15.82
CA GLY A 30 -21.43 -2.10 -14.74
C GLY A 30 -20.96 -3.21 -13.79
N VAL A 31 -20.03 -4.08 -14.22
CA VAL A 31 -19.57 -5.23 -13.41
C VAL A 31 -18.36 -4.87 -12.55
N LEU A 32 -17.57 -3.85 -12.97
CA LEU A 32 -16.39 -3.44 -12.19
C LEU A 32 -16.74 -2.61 -10.95
N ALA A 33 -17.91 -1.92 -10.95
CA ALA A 33 -18.33 -1.09 -9.82
C ALA A 33 -18.91 -1.91 -8.64
N VAL A 34 -19.37 -3.15 -8.88
CA VAL A 34 -19.92 -4.01 -7.81
C VAL A 34 -18.80 -4.74 -7.05
N VAL A 35 -17.64 -4.96 -7.66
CA VAL A 35 -16.50 -5.62 -7.00
C VAL A 35 -15.73 -4.67 -6.08
N LEU A 36 -15.78 -3.35 -6.35
CA LEU A 36 -15.14 -2.33 -5.49
C LEU A 36 -15.98 -1.93 -4.26
N GLY A 37 -17.29 -2.25 -4.26
CA GLY A 37 -18.18 -1.87 -3.16
C GLY A 37 -18.23 -2.84 -1.97
N ILE A 38 -17.73 -4.07 -2.13
CA ILE A 38 -17.83 -5.12 -1.08
C ILE A 38 -16.53 -5.19 -0.24
N GLY A 39 -15.41 -4.62 -0.70
CA GLY A 39 -14.11 -4.70 -0.04
C GLY A 39 -13.92 -3.78 1.16
N VAL A 40 -14.76 -2.74 1.32
CA VAL A 40 -14.56 -1.71 2.35
C VAL A 40 -15.08 -2.14 3.73
N ALA A 41 -15.93 -3.20 3.79
CA ALA A 41 -16.48 -3.71 5.05
C ALA A 41 -15.65 -4.83 5.69
N SER A 42 -14.57 -5.28 5.02
CA SER A 42 -13.80 -6.48 5.45
C SER A 42 -12.40 -6.15 5.98
N GLY A 43 -12.05 -4.88 6.22
CA GLY A 43 -10.70 -4.51 6.70
C GLY A 43 -9.56 -4.84 5.72
N ILE A 44 -9.87 -5.05 4.44
CA ILE A 44 -8.86 -5.34 3.42
C ILE A 44 -8.12 -4.05 3.08
N VAL A 45 -6.81 -4.02 3.31
CA VAL A 45 -5.93 -2.95 2.83
C VAL A 45 -5.85 -3.05 1.30
N PRO A 46 -6.36 -2.05 0.53
CA PRO A 46 -6.32 -2.12 -0.92
C PRO A 46 -4.87 -2.07 -1.43
N GLY A 47 -4.47 -3.08 -2.20
CA GLY A 47 -3.19 -3.08 -2.91
C GLY A 47 -2.12 -4.04 -2.38
N LEU A 48 -2.30 -4.66 -1.21
CA LEU A 48 -1.42 -5.73 -0.76
C LEU A 48 -2.03 -7.10 -1.05
N PRO A 49 -1.32 -8.03 -1.70
CA PRO A 49 -1.79 -9.40 -1.88
C PRO A 49 -1.99 -10.03 -0.50
N ARG A 50 -3.20 -10.42 -0.18
CA ARG A 50 -3.50 -11.26 0.97
C ARG A 50 -3.50 -12.70 0.50
N GLY A 51 -2.80 -13.57 1.17
CA GLY A 51 -2.96 -15.02 0.96
C GLY A 51 -4.42 -15.41 1.32
N ASP A 52 -5.06 -16.23 0.51
CA ASP A 52 -6.48 -16.59 0.63
C ASP A 52 -6.88 -17.25 1.98
N THR A 53 -5.96 -17.34 2.93
CA THR A 53 -6.11 -18.11 4.18
C THR A 53 -5.35 -17.52 5.37
N GLU A 54 -5.03 -16.22 5.32
CA GLU A 54 -4.41 -15.53 6.46
C GLU A 54 -5.47 -15.12 7.48
N THR A 55 -5.18 -15.38 8.76
CA THR A 55 -6.03 -14.99 9.89
C THR A 55 -5.42 -13.77 10.57
N VAL A 56 -6.21 -12.71 10.73
CA VAL A 56 -5.80 -11.53 11.52
C VAL A 56 -5.79 -11.91 12.99
N LEU A 57 -4.63 -11.76 13.64
CA LEU A 57 -4.42 -12.03 15.05
C LEU A 57 -4.64 -10.78 15.91
N ALA A 58 -4.17 -9.63 15.43
CA ALA A 58 -4.26 -8.36 16.13
C ALA A 58 -4.18 -7.21 15.12
N ASN A 59 -4.66 -6.03 15.50
CA ASN A 59 -4.54 -4.82 14.69
C ASN A 59 -4.41 -3.58 15.56
N THR A 60 -3.99 -2.45 14.93
CA THR A 60 -3.96 -1.14 15.59
C THR A 60 -3.93 -0.01 14.57
N GLU A 61 -4.48 1.14 14.96
CA GLU A 61 -4.20 2.40 14.29
C GLU A 61 -2.85 2.95 14.78
N LEU A 62 -2.04 3.46 13.85
CA LEU A 62 -0.76 4.08 14.14
C LEU A 62 -0.94 5.60 14.20
N ALA A 63 -0.67 6.18 15.37
CA ALA A 63 -0.77 7.60 15.61
C ALA A 63 0.58 8.29 15.42
N ALA A 64 0.55 9.52 14.88
CA ALA A 64 1.75 10.34 14.71
C ALA A 64 2.43 10.69 16.03
N LEU A 65 3.76 10.65 16.06
CA LEU A 65 4.57 11.18 17.14
C LEU A 65 4.85 12.69 16.92
N PRO A 66 5.27 13.42 17.98
CA PRO A 66 5.66 14.82 17.85
C PRO A 66 6.73 15.00 16.76
N GLY A 67 6.54 15.97 15.88
CA GLY A 67 7.43 16.19 14.71
C GLY A 67 6.89 15.60 13.40
N TRP A 68 6.02 14.61 13.45
CA TRP A 68 5.47 13.90 12.29
C TRP A 68 3.95 14.09 12.14
N SER A 69 3.43 15.20 12.64
CA SER A 69 1.99 15.53 12.56
C SER A 69 1.47 15.44 11.13
N GLY A 70 0.29 14.83 10.95
CA GLY A 70 -0.30 14.58 9.64
C GLY A 70 0.05 13.25 9.02
N THR A 71 0.91 12.44 9.67
CA THR A 71 1.14 11.04 9.32
C THR A 71 0.26 10.17 10.21
N THR A 72 -0.40 9.17 9.64
CA THR A 72 -1.15 8.13 10.34
C THR A 72 -0.88 6.80 9.67
N GLY A 73 -1.36 5.73 10.24
CA GLY A 73 -1.25 4.42 9.60
C GLY A 73 -2.08 3.38 10.29
N ARG A 74 -1.94 2.16 9.80
CA ARG A 74 -2.52 0.95 10.38
C ARG A 74 -1.48 -0.14 10.39
N ALA A 75 -1.53 -0.99 11.39
CA ALA A 75 -0.78 -2.24 11.43
C ALA A 75 -1.73 -3.41 11.70
N GLU A 76 -1.50 -4.53 11.01
CA GLU A 76 -2.21 -5.80 11.21
C GLU A 76 -1.18 -6.92 11.38
N LEU A 77 -1.42 -7.79 12.35
CA LEU A 77 -0.65 -9.00 12.55
C LEU A 77 -1.45 -10.17 12.00
N GLU A 78 -0.90 -10.87 11.03
CA GLU A 78 -1.56 -11.95 10.31
C GLU A 78 -0.81 -13.27 10.50
N ARG A 79 -1.54 -14.40 10.51
CA ARG A 79 -0.96 -15.74 10.52
C ARG A 79 -1.45 -16.53 9.32
N ASP A 80 -0.53 -17.15 8.59
CA ASP A 80 -0.84 -18.07 7.52
C ASP A 80 -1.13 -19.50 8.03
N GLN A 81 -1.48 -20.40 7.11
CA GLN A 81 -1.78 -21.81 7.43
C GLN A 81 -0.56 -22.58 7.94
N ASP A 82 0.64 -22.15 7.59
CA ASP A 82 1.90 -22.77 8.03
C ASP A 82 2.34 -22.25 9.40
N GLY A 83 1.57 -21.32 10.00
CA GLY A 83 1.83 -20.72 11.30
C GLY A 83 2.79 -19.54 11.25
N ARG A 84 3.25 -19.12 10.07
CA ARG A 84 4.12 -17.94 9.90
C ARG A 84 3.34 -16.69 10.23
N VAL A 85 3.96 -15.81 11.01
CA VAL A 85 3.38 -14.54 11.41
C VAL A 85 3.95 -13.40 10.55
N THR A 86 3.08 -12.55 10.03
CA THR A 86 3.42 -11.40 9.19
C THR A 86 2.82 -10.13 9.81
N LEU A 87 3.65 -9.11 9.97
CA LEU A 87 3.21 -7.75 10.29
C LEU A 87 2.99 -6.98 8.99
N VAL A 88 1.79 -6.48 8.80
CA VAL A 88 1.39 -5.62 7.66
C VAL A 88 1.31 -4.20 8.16
N VAL A 89 1.95 -3.27 7.46
CA VAL A 89 1.95 -1.84 7.80
C VAL A 89 1.49 -1.03 6.59
N ASP A 90 0.59 -0.08 6.82
CA ASP A 90 0.12 0.88 5.83
C ASP A 90 0.14 2.29 6.43
N LEU A 91 0.93 3.19 5.84
CA LEU A 91 1.08 4.57 6.28
C LEU A 91 0.32 5.53 5.36
N HIS A 92 -0.22 6.58 5.96
CA HIS A 92 -0.94 7.65 5.27
C HIS A 92 -0.40 9.01 5.70
N GLY A 93 -0.24 9.96 4.75
CA GLY A 93 0.17 11.33 5.04
C GLY A 93 1.20 11.88 4.07
N GLU A 94 1.38 13.20 4.08
CA GLU A 94 2.18 13.89 3.06
C GLU A 94 3.70 13.63 3.16
N ARG A 95 4.21 13.33 4.35
CA ARG A 95 5.65 13.09 4.58
C ARG A 95 6.12 11.69 4.18
N GLY A 96 5.18 10.77 3.92
CA GLY A 96 5.49 9.40 3.47
C GLY A 96 5.76 9.27 1.97
N ARG A 97 5.42 10.28 1.16
CA ARG A 97 5.38 10.18 -0.30
C ARG A 97 6.66 10.54 -1.05
N SER A 98 7.67 11.07 -0.38
CA SER A 98 8.89 11.52 -1.06
C SER A 98 9.99 10.49 -0.94
N GLY A 99 10.34 9.83 -2.05
CA GLY A 99 11.44 8.87 -2.14
C GLY A 99 12.85 9.45 -1.88
N THR A 100 12.95 10.62 -1.24
CA THR A 100 14.19 11.29 -0.84
C THR A 100 14.24 11.55 0.68
N GLY A 101 13.32 11.00 1.45
CA GLY A 101 13.29 11.10 2.91
C GLY A 101 14.24 10.10 3.59
N PRO A 102 14.33 10.13 4.94
CA PRO A 102 15.08 9.16 5.72
C PRO A 102 14.56 7.74 5.45
N LEU A 103 15.38 6.74 5.73
CA LEU A 103 14.94 5.35 5.73
C LEU A 103 13.83 5.19 6.76
N ARG A 104 12.83 4.37 6.45
CA ARG A 104 11.75 4.07 7.40
C ARG A 104 11.91 2.64 7.86
N GLU A 105 12.18 2.45 9.14
CA GLU A 105 12.33 1.14 9.73
C GLU A 105 11.13 0.79 10.60
N VAL A 106 10.69 -0.45 10.50
CA VAL A 106 9.54 -0.98 11.23
C VAL A 106 10.04 -1.85 12.37
N TRP A 107 9.50 -1.59 13.56
CA TRP A 107 9.90 -2.25 14.80
C TRP A 107 8.70 -2.86 15.52
N MET A 108 8.96 -3.94 16.23
CA MET A 108 8.09 -4.41 17.29
C MET A 108 8.78 -4.15 18.63
N MET A 109 8.02 -3.60 19.58
CA MET A 109 8.57 -3.18 20.87
C MET A 109 7.77 -3.76 22.02
N ARG A 110 8.41 -3.91 23.17
CA ARG A 110 7.73 -4.20 24.44
C ARG A 110 6.88 -2.99 24.86
N SER A 111 5.87 -3.23 25.69
CA SER A 111 4.99 -2.17 26.19
C SER A 111 5.74 -1.10 27.02
N ASP A 112 6.87 -1.44 27.63
CA ASP A 112 7.73 -0.51 28.36
C ASP A 112 8.75 0.21 27.44
N LEU A 113 8.72 -0.08 26.14
CA LEU A 113 9.65 0.40 25.11
C LEU A 113 11.12 0.01 25.36
N GLY A 114 11.37 -0.90 26.29
CA GLY A 114 12.73 -1.30 26.68
C GLY A 114 13.35 -2.39 25.81
N GLY A 115 12.55 -3.10 25.00
CA GLY A 115 13.02 -4.11 24.06
C GLY A 115 12.50 -3.79 22.67
N LEU A 116 13.38 -3.89 21.67
CA LEU A 116 13.07 -3.57 20.27
C LEU A 116 13.53 -4.73 19.37
N VAL A 117 12.69 -5.05 18.40
CA VAL A 117 12.99 -6.01 17.34
C VAL A 117 12.73 -5.33 16.01
N SER A 118 13.76 -5.13 15.20
CA SER A 118 13.59 -4.69 13.82
C SER A 118 12.94 -5.79 13.00
N VAL A 119 11.90 -5.45 12.25
CA VAL A 119 11.26 -6.38 11.31
C VAL A 119 11.56 -6.02 9.86
N GLY A 120 12.14 -4.85 9.60
CA GLY A 120 12.64 -4.45 8.28
C GLY A 120 12.35 -3.02 7.90
N TYR A 121 12.79 -2.66 6.68
CA TYR A 121 12.62 -1.32 6.12
C TYR A 121 11.37 -1.21 5.25
N LEU A 122 10.60 -0.16 5.44
CA LEU A 122 9.40 0.14 4.68
C LEU A 122 9.74 0.88 3.37
N ALA A 123 9.67 0.18 2.26
CA ALA A 123 9.85 0.74 0.94
C ALA A 123 8.50 1.27 0.40
N GLY A 124 8.29 2.59 0.44
CA GLY A 124 6.99 3.19 0.09
C GLY A 124 6.09 3.32 1.32
N ASP A 125 4.79 3.32 1.13
CA ASP A 125 3.82 3.58 2.20
C ASP A 125 3.23 2.28 2.79
N GLN A 126 3.46 1.14 2.14
CA GLN A 126 2.93 -0.17 2.55
C GLN A 126 4.03 -1.23 2.57
N GLY A 127 3.95 -2.16 3.53
CA GLY A 127 4.89 -3.26 3.63
C GLY A 127 4.32 -4.48 4.38
N ARG A 128 4.89 -5.64 4.10
CA ARG A 128 4.64 -6.91 4.79
C ARG A 128 5.97 -7.44 5.31
N PHE A 129 6.04 -7.72 6.58
CA PHE A 129 7.26 -8.10 7.28
C PHE A 129 7.05 -9.44 7.98
N THR A 130 7.85 -10.44 7.67
CA THR A 130 7.83 -11.68 8.44
C THR A 130 8.35 -11.38 9.84
N VAL A 131 7.55 -11.67 10.85
CA VAL A 131 8.00 -11.59 12.24
C VAL A 131 9.02 -12.71 12.48
N PRO A 132 10.21 -12.39 13.00
CA PRO A 132 11.25 -13.41 13.22
C PRO A 132 10.78 -14.52 14.15
N ASP A 133 11.18 -15.77 13.87
CA ASP A 133 10.90 -16.90 14.74
C ASP A 133 11.45 -16.65 16.16
N GLY A 134 10.62 -16.95 17.17
CA GLY A 134 10.98 -16.76 18.58
C GLY A 134 10.61 -15.37 19.13
N VAL A 135 10.11 -14.45 18.34
CA VAL A 135 9.50 -13.21 18.83
C VAL A 135 8.09 -13.51 19.34
N ASP A 136 7.87 -13.35 20.63
CA ASP A 136 6.54 -13.42 21.23
C ASP A 136 5.79 -12.10 20.98
N THR A 137 4.80 -12.14 20.09
CA THR A 137 4.03 -10.96 19.71
C THR A 137 3.20 -10.38 20.88
N ALA A 138 2.92 -11.18 21.91
CA ALA A 138 2.28 -10.69 23.13
C ALA A 138 3.28 -9.94 24.04
N GLU A 139 4.56 -10.27 24.00
CA GLU A 139 5.62 -9.55 24.69
C GLU A 139 6.01 -8.26 23.96
N PHE A 140 5.89 -8.24 22.61
CA PHE A 140 6.25 -7.12 21.74
C PHE A 140 5.02 -6.55 20.98
N PRO A 141 3.99 -6.07 21.70
CA PRO A 141 2.74 -5.67 21.06
C PRO A 141 2.78 -4.27 20.41
N VAL A 142 3.82 -3.46 20.66
CA VAL A 142 3.90 -2.10 20.14
C VAL A 142 4.55 -2.10 18.76
N VAL A 143 3.85 -1.57 17.77
CA VAL A 143 4.40 -1.32 16.43
C VAL A 143 4.86 0.12 16.33
N ASP A 144 6.08 0.32 15.87
CA ASP A 144 6.69 1.63 15.65
C ASP A 144 7.27 1.71 14.24
N VAL A 145 7.19 2.88 13.65
CA VAL A 145 7.92 3.19 12.40
C VAL A 145 8.76 4.42 12.67
N SER A 146 10.07 4.30 12.51
CA SER A 146 11.04 5.38 12.76
C SER A 146 11.65 5.90 11.48
N ALA A 147 12.20 7.12 11.57
CA ALA A 147 13.01 7.76 10.54
C ALA A 147 14.50 7.50 10.85
N GLU A 148 15.14 6.64 10.05
CA GLU A 148 16.52 6.23 10.28
C GLU A 148 17.48 6.92 9.31
N ALA A 149 18.69 7.25 9.79
CA ALA A 149 19.76 7.73 8.94
C ALA A 149 20.36 6.58 8.12
N ASP A 150 20.78 6.84 6.89
CA ASP A 150 21.52 5.88 6.07
C ASP A 150 23.03 6.00 6.39
N ASP A 151 23.39 5.66 7.64
CA ASP A 151 24.77 5.76 8.15
C ASP A 151 25.36 4.41 8.59
N GLY A 152 24.56 3.34 8.48
CA GLY A 152 24.95 1.97 8.83
C GLY A 152 24.88 1.68 10.34
N ASP A 153 24.36 2.58 11.18
CA ASP A 153 24.05 2.29 12.58
C ASP A 153 22.72 1.50 12.65
N PRO A 154 22.70 0.26 13.19
CA PRO A 154 21.50 -0.53 13.33
C PRO A 154 20.64 -0.15 14.55
N ALA A 155 21.06 0.84 15.35
CA ALA A 155 20.31 1.27 16.51
C ALA A 155 19.13 2.14 16.10
N HIS A 156 17.98 1.94 16.75
CA HIS A 156 16.80 2.78 16.57
C HIS A 156 17.14 4.26 16.85
N SER A 157 16.86 5.14 15.91
CA SER A 157 17.23 6.57 15.96
C SER A 157 16.57 7.36 17.10
N GLY A 158 15.45 6.86 17.62
CA GLY A 158 14.58 7.59 18.56
C GLY A 158 13.62 8.57 17.87
N ASP A 159 13.71 8.75 16.56
CA ASP A 159 12.79 9.61 15.78
C ASP A 159 11.63 8.79 15.22
N SER A 160 10.70 8.41 16.09
CA SER A 160 9.50 7.66 15.68
C SER A 160 8.54 8.55 14.91
N ILE A 161 8.10 8.06 13.77
CA ILE A 161 7.11 8.69 12.88
C ILE A 161 5.70 8.43 13.41
N VAL A 162 5.36 7.13 13.58
CA VAL A 162 4.06 6.67 14.06
C VAL A 162 4.24 5.50 15.01
N ARG A 163 3.26 5.33 15.93
CA ARG A 163 3.25 4.21 16.88
C ARG A 163 1.82 3.78 17.22
N GLY A 164 1.64 2.50 17.50
CA GLY A 164 0.39 1.93 17.99
C GLY A 164 0.64 0.65 18.76
N THR A 165 -0.34 0.24 19.58
CA THR A 165 -0.29 -1.02 20.33
C THR A 165 -1.30 -1.98 19.74
N LEU A 166 -0.83 -3.14 19.27
CA LEU A 166 -1.67 -4.21 18.75
C LEU A 166 -2.65 -4.70 19.82
N THR A 167 -3.89 -4.88 19.42
CA THR A 167 -4.96 -5.46 20.25
C THR A 167 -5.69 -6.51 19.45
N ASP A 168 -6.32 -7.43 20.13
CA ASP A 168 -7.16 -8.46 19.49
C ASP A 168 -8.22 -7.79 18.62
N PRO A 169 -8.62 -8.39 17.48
CA PRO A 169 -9.57 -7.83 16.53
C PRO A 169 -10.95 -7.55 17.12
#